data_3c041a08d45d963a66d5709ff8ad1990
#
_entry.id   3c041a08d45d963a66d5709ff8ad1990
#
_cell.length_a   1.000
_cell.length_b   1.000
_cell.length_c   1.000
_cell.angle_alpha   90.00
_cell.angle_beta   90.00
_cell.angle_gamma   90.00
#
_symmetry.space_group_name_H-M   'P 1'
#
loop_
_entity.id
_entity.type
_entity.pdbx_description
1 polymer ?
#
loop_
_entity_poly.entity_id
_entity_poly.type
_entity_poly.pdbx_seq_one_letter_code
_entity_poly.pdbx_strand_id
1 'polypeptide(L)'
;MKALVLSAGVRPAGYSLPRQIVPIANKPVLEYVVENLRDVGITEIGIVVDEGAQEISELFGDGSYLGVSITYIQQDVPLGLAHCVRIARPFLGDDDFVMYMGDNVLVEGIGQIADEFARLRPSAQVLVDKVEDPRLYGVAEVDENSRVTRLIEHPQEPRSDLAMIGVYFFTPAIHTAVDAIEPSWRGEFEITDALQWLVTHERDVRARMYSGFWKDTGKVEDVLECNRELLMGLRGDIQGIVDDESRLIGDVVVEEGARVVRSCIVGPAIIGAGTLVEESIIGPYTSIGADCRIIESGVADSIVLNEASVHNVSGIETSLIGRRARVGSARQHRLVVGDGAHVDVAA
;
A
#
# COMPACT_ATOMS: atom_id res chain seq x y z
N MET A 1 -6.35 -22.49 0.14
CA MET A 1 -5.18 -21.60 0.27
C MET A 1 -5.55 -20.45 1.17
N LYS A 2 -4.68 -20.05 2.09
CA LYS A 2 -4.86 -18.94 3.02
C LYS A 2 -4.02 -17.75 2.61
N ALA A 3 -4.19 -16.61 3.27
CA ALA A 3 -3.27 -15.49 3.13
C ALA A 3 -2.66 -15.09 4.47
N LEU A 4 -1.41 -14.65 4.43
CA LEU A 4 -0.71 -14.00 5.53
C LEU A 4 -0.32 -12.58 5.08
N VAL A 5 -1.01 -11.58 5.61
CA VAL A 5 -0.75 -10.19 5.30
C VAL A 5 0.13 -9.59 6.39
N LEU A 6 1.23 -8.96 5.99
CA LEU A 6 2.18 -8.37 6.93
C LEU A 6 1.88 -6.87 7.09
N SER A 7 1.35 -6.50 8.24
CA SER A 7 0.95 -5.13 8.56
C SER A 7 1.67 -4.57 9.79
N ALA A 8 2.71 -5.25 10.24
CA ALA A 8 3.63 -4.73 11.25
C ALA A 8 4.72 -3.85 10.59
N GLY A 9 5.13 -2.78 11.25
CA GLY A 9 6.24 -1.94 10.77
C GLY A 9 6.16 -0.49 11.20
N VAL A 10 7.21 0.25 10.90
CA VAL A 10 7.41 1.64 11.35
C VAL A 10 6.38 2.58 10.71
N ARG A 11 5.77 3.43 11.51
CA ARG A 11 4.92 4.55 11.04
C ARG A 11 5.78 5.54 10.26
N PRO A 12 5.33 6.04 9.10
CA PRO A 12 6.05 7.10 8.40
C PRO A 12 6.20 8.34 9.28
N ALA A 13 7.32 9.03 9.18
CA ALA A 13 7.53 10.26 9.93
C ALA A 13 6.46 11.31 9.58
N GLY A 14 5.82 11.88 10.59
CA GLY A 14 4.77 12.89 10.44
C GLY A 14 3.34 12.37 10.29
N TYR A 15 3.13 11.04 10.23
CA TYR A 15 1.80 10.43 10.18
C TYR A 15 1.38 9.86 11.52
N SER A 16 0.11 10.07 11.88
CA SER A 16 -0.50 9.43 13.05
C SER A 16 -1.00 8.02 12.76
N LEU A 17 -1.14 7.64 11.48
CA LEU A 17 -1.65 6.35 11.03
C LEU A 17 -0.52 5.39 10.64
N PRO A 18 -0.68 4.08 10.85
CA PRO A 18 0.11 3.07 10.18
C PRO A 18 0.05 3.24 8.65
N ARG A 19 1.17 2.99 7.94
CA ARG A 19 1.23 3.19 6.48
C ARG A 19 0.19 2.37 5.72
N GLN A 20 -0.14 1.20 6.23
CA GLN A 20 -1.10 0.27 5.63
C GLN A 20 -2.53 0.79 5.60
N ILE A 21 -2.88 1.75 6.46
CA ILE A 21 -4.21 2.34 6.51
C ILE A 21 -4.23 3.81 6.07
N VAL A 22 -3.13 4.33 5.53
CA VAL A 22 -3.14 5.62 4.82
C VAL A 22 -4.04 5.48 3.59
N PRO A 23 -5.06 6.34 3.40
CA PRO A 23 -5.91 6.25 2.23
C PRO A 23 -5.19 6.72 0.97
N ILE A 24 -5.35 5.96 -0.10
CA ILE A 24 -4.97 6.30 -1.48
C ILE A 24 -6.23 6.19 -2.33
N ALA A 25 -6.55 7.21 -3.11
CA ALA A 25 -7.85 7.31 -3.80
C ALA A 25 -9.03 7.06 -2.84
N ASN A 26 -8.95 7.65 -1.64
CA ASN A 26 -9.91 7.56 -0.52
C ASN A 26 -10.13 6.15 0.07
N LYS A 27 -9.30 5.17 -0.27
CA LYS A 27 -9.39 3.80 0.25
C LYS A 27 -8.06 3.39 0.92
N PRO A 28 -8.08 2.76 2.12
CA PRO A 28 -6.87 2.29 2.80
C PRO A 28 -6.04 1.35 1.93
N VAL A 29 -4.70 1.47 1.97
CA VAL A 29 -3.81 0.59 1.20
C VAL A 29 -4.09 -0.88 1.47
N LEU A 30 -4.27 -1.26 2.73
CA LEU A 30 -4.55 -2.63 3.14
C LEU A 30 -5.86 -3.19 2.54
N GLU A 31 -6.83 -2.34 2.23
CA GLU A 31 -8.08 -2.77 1.60
C GLU A 31 -7.84 -3.26 0.16
N TYR A 32 -6.96 -2.60 -0.61
CA TYR A 32 -6.55 -3.09 -1.93
C TYR A 32 -5.89 -4.48 -1.85
N VAL A 33 -5.07 -4.70 -0.80
CA VAL A 33 -4.45 -6.01 -0.56
C VAL A 33 -5.50 -7.08 -0.28
N VAL A 34 -6.47 -6.79 0.58
CA VAL A 34 -7.58 -7.71 0.92
C VAL A 34 -8.45 -7.99 -0.31
N GLU A 35 -8.76 -6.98 -1.12
CA GLU A 35 -9.51 -7.15 -2.36
C GLU A 35 -8.77 -8.04 -3.36
N ASN A 36 -7.48 -7.81 -3.59
CA ASN A 36 -6.65 -8.63 -4.46
C ASN A 36 -6.66 -10.11 -4.03
N LEU A 37 -6.64 -10.37 -2.73
CA LEU A 37 -6.72 -11.73 -2.17
C LEU A 37 -8.11 -12.34 -2.34
N ARG A 38 -9.18 -11.60 -2.03
CA ARG A 38 -10.56 -12.03 -2.21
C ARG A 38 -10.86 -12.36 -3.67
N ASP A 39 -10.39 -11.53 -4.59
CA ASP A 39 -10.67 -11.67 -6.03
C ASP A 39 -10.04 -12.92 -6.64
N VAL A 40 -9.03 -13.51 -5.99
CA VAL A 40 -8.48 -14.84 -6.32
C VAL A 40 -9.06 -15.97 -5.45
N GLY A 41 -10.15 -15.70 -4.73
CA GLY A 41 -10.88 -16.69 -3.92
C GLY A 41 -10.25 -17.01 -2.57
N ILE A 42 -9.32 -16.20 -2.08
CA ILE A 42 -8.72 -16.36 -0.76
C ILE A 42 -9.53 -15.54 0.24
N THR A 43 -10.25 -16.23 1.12
CA THR A 43 -11.16 -15.62 2.10
C THR A 43 -10.70 -15.77 3.56
N GLU A 44 -9.74 -16.65 3.85
CA GLU A 44 -9.13 -16.78 5.17
C GLU A 44 -7.81 -16.01 5.22
N ILE A 45 -7.78 -14.88 5.94
CA ILE A 45 -6.66 -13.94 5.98
C ILE A 45 -6.15 -13.78 7.40
N GLY A 46 -4.88 -14.10 7.63
CA GLY A 46 -4.15 -13.74 8.84
C GLY A 46 -3.44 -12.41 8.64
N ILE A 47 -3.69 -11.43 9.49
CA ILE A 47 -2.98 -10.15 9.44
C ILE A 47 -2.00 -10.10 10.61
N VAL A 48 -0.70 -10.06 10.30
CA VAL A 48 0.33 -9.84 11.31
C VAL A 48 0.37 -8.36 11.66
N VAL A 49 0.22 -8.06 12.94
CA VAL A 49 0.14 -6.70 13.48
C VAL A 49 1.11 -6.52 14.65
N ASP A 50 1.51 -5.28 14.89
CA ASP A 50 2.29 -4.83 16.05
C ASP A 50 1.47 -3.94 16.98
N GLU A 51 2.07 -2.91 17.55
CA GLU A 51 1.39 -1.90 18.38
C GLU A 51 0.28 -1.14 17.62
N GLY A 52 0.26 -1.16 16.28
CA GLY A 52 -0.80 -0.60 15.43
C GLY A 52 -2.03 -1.51 15.27
N ALA A 53 -2.09 -2.63 15.97
CA ALA A 53 -3.17 -3.61 15.90
C ALA A 53 -4.56 -3.00 16.12
N GLN A 54 -4.66 -2.03 17.03
CA GLN A 54 -5.95 -1.43 17.38
C GLN A 54 -6.56 -0.65 16.21
N GLU A 55 -5.82 0.24 15.57
CA GLU A 55 -6.33 1.06 14.47
C GLU A 55 -6.73 0.20 13.26
N ILE A 56 -5.95 -0.86 12.99
CA ILE A 56 -6.23 -1.78 11.89
C ILE A 56 -7.47 -2.64 12.22
N SER A 57 -7.56 -3.17 13.44
CA SER A 57 -8.69 -4.00 13.85
C SER A 57 -10.00 -3.22 14.00
N GLU A 58 -9.95 -1.95 14.41
CA GLU A 58 -11.11 -1.05 14.43
C GLU A 58 -11.62 -0.76 13.02
N LEU A 59 -10.72 -0.67 12.03
CA LEU A 59 -11.08 -0.35 10.65
C LEU A 59 -11.63 -1.58 9.90
N PHE A 60 -10.99 -2.74 10.04
CA PHE A 60 -11.31 -3.94 9.26
C PHE A 60 -12.21 -4.95 9.99
N GLY A 61 -12.32 -4.85 11.32
CA GLY A 61 -13.13 -5.77 12.13
C GLY A 61 -12.75 -7.23 11.89
N ASP A 62 -13.74 -8.07 11.66
CA ASP A 62 -13.58 -9.48 11.30
C ASP A 62 -13.46 -9.71 9.76
N GLY A 63 -13.49 -8.65 8.96
CA GLY A 63 -13.41 -8.70 7.50
C GLY A 63 -14.72 -9.05 6.78
N SER A 64 -15.80 -9.31 7.49
CA SER A 64 -17.08 -9.77 6.90
C SER A 64 -17.65 -8.78 5.86
N TYR A 65 -17.47 -7.47 6.06
CA TYR A 65 -17.94 -6.46 5.11
C TYR A 65 -17.17 -6.49 3.76
N LEU A 66 -15.95 -7.03 3.75
CA LEU A 66 -15.15 -7.27 2.54
C LEU A 66 -15.36 -8.68 1.95
N GLY A 67 -16.17 -9.52 2.61
CA GLY A 67 -16.42 -10.90 2.18
C GLY A 67 -15.27 -11.87 2.54
N VAL A 68 -14.48 -11.56 3.54
CA VAL A 68 -13.37 -12.37 4.04
C VAL A 68 -13.50 -12.61 5.55
N SER A 69 -12.66 -13.49 6.10
CA SER A 69 -12.51 -13.70 7.53
C SER A 69 -11.09 -13.34 7.95
N ILE A 70 -10.95 -12.38 8.85
CA ILE A 70 -9.67 -11.86 9.31
C ILE A 70 -9.33 -12.42 10.70
N THR A 71 -8.12 -12.94 10.84
CA THR A 71 -7.50 -13.33 12.11
C THR A 71 -6.27 -12.44 12.35
N TYR A 72 -6.25 -11.71 13.46
CA TYR A 72 -5.09 -10.88 13.83
C TYR A 72 -4.06 -11.72 14.58
N ILE A 73 -2.80 -11.62 14.14
CA ILE A 73 -1.65 -12.36 14.68
C ILE A 73 -0.67 -11.33 15.24
N GLN A 74 -0.51 -11.32 16.56
CA GLN A 74 0.36 -10.35 17.22
C GLN A 74 1.84 -10.70 17.01
N GLN A 75 2.63 -9.72 16.55
CA GLN A 75 4.08 -9.77 16.54
C GLN A 75 4.63 -8.87 17.66
N ASP A 76 5.02 -9.47 18.76
CA ASP A 76 5.52 -8.72 19.94
C ASP A 76 6.91 -8.10 19.71
N VAL A 77 7.73 -8.74 18.86
CA VAL A 77 9.09 -8.28 18.54
C VAL A 77 9.29 -8.36 17.02
N PRO A 78 9.70 -7.27 16.34
CA PRO A 78 9.93 -7.26 14.89
C PRO A 78 11.26 -7.96 14.56
N LEU A 79 11.21 -9.26 14.33
CA LEU A 79 12.37 -10.11 14.04
C LEU A 79 12.45 -10.52 12.55
N GLY A 80 11.83 -9.78 11.65
CA GLY A 80 11.89 -10.01 10.21
C GLY A 80 10.71 -10.79 9.62
N LEU A 81 10.68 -10.92 8.29
CA LEU A 81 9.53 -11.47 7.55
C LEU A 81 9.35 -12.99 7.76
N ALA A 82 10.46 -13.76 7.85
CA ALA A 82 10.36 -15.19 8.13
C ALA A 82 9.86 -15.45 9.57
N HIS A 83 10.11 -14.54 10.51
CA HIS A 83 9.52 -14.62 11.84
C HIS A 83 8.00 -14.48 11.81
N CYS A 84 7.45 -13.65 10.92
CA CYS A 84 6.00 -13.55 10.73
C CYS A 84 5.40 -14.89 10.28
N VAL A 85 6.05 -15.61 9.37
CA VAL A 85 5.64 -16.96 8.95
C VAL A 85 5.68 -17.94 10.13
N ARG A 86 6.71 -17.86 10.98
CA ARG A 86 6.89 -18.72 12.16
C ARG A 86 5.76 -18.54 13.17
N ILE A 87 5.46 -17.28 13.55
CA ILE A 87 4.39 -17.02 14.54
C ILE A 87 3.00 -17.29 13.99
N ALA A 88 2.82 -17.19 12.65
CA ALA A 88 1.57 -17.50 11.98
C ALA A 88 1.32 -19.01 11.78
N ARG A 89 2.27 -19.90 12.13
CA ARG A 89 2.14 -21.35 11.93
C ARG A 89 0.83 -21.94 12.48
N PRO A 90 0.32 -21.57 13.66
CA PRO A 90 -0.96 -22.08 14.16
C PRO A 90 -2.16 -21.73 13.27
N PHE A 91 -2.13 -20.57 12.60
CA PHE A 91 -3.15 -20.15 11.64
C PHE A 91 -2.96 -20.83 10.28
N LEU A 92 -1.74 -20.85 9.77
CA LEU A 92 -1.43 -21.37 8.43
C LEU A 92 -1.63 -22.90 8.34
N GLY A 93 -1.22 -23.65 9.37
CA GLY A 93 -1.25 -25.10 9.35
C GLY A 93 -0.37 -25.67 8.24
N ASP A 94 -0.92 -26.66 7.53
CA ASP A 94 -0.29 -27.30 6.37
C ASP A 94 -0.96 -26.87 5.05
N ASP A 95 -1.61 -25.69 5.03
CA ASP A 95 -2.19 -25.10 3.83
C ASP A 95 -1.11 -24.40 2.98
N ASP A 96 -1.31 -24.39 1.66
CA ASP A 96 -0.63 -23.44 0.79
C ASP A 96 -1.13 -22.03 1.13
N PHE A 97 -0.26 -21.03 1.03
CA PHE A 97 -0.65 -19.67 1.37
C PHE A 97 0.08 -18.60 0.55
N VAL A 98 -0.53 -17.43 0.48
CA VAL A 98 0.09 -16.21 -0.04
C VAL A 98 0.56 -15.36 1.14
N MET A 99 1.81 -14.95 1.14
CA MET A 99 2.32 -13.88 2.01
C MET A 99 2.31 -12.59 1.20
N TYR A 100 1.67 -11.54 1.74
CA TYR A 100 1.51 -10.26 1.06
C TYR A 100 1.86 -9.12 2.01
N MET A 101 2.73 -8.22 1.57
CA MET A 101 3.09 -7.01 2.33
C MET A 101 1.90 -6.03 2.33
N GLY A 102 1.39 -5.68 3.51
CA GLY A 102 0.18 -4.86 3.66
C GLY A 102 0.31 -3.39 3.22
N ASP A 103 1.51 -2.97 2.84
CA ASP A 103 1.84 -1.64 2.34
C ASP A 103 2.19 -1.63 0.84
N ASN A 104 1.96 -2.73 0.13
CA ASN A 104 2.23 -2.84 -1.30
C ASN A 104 0.95 -2.71 -2.14
N VAL A 105 0.97 -1.81 -3.10
CA VAL A 105 -0.10 -1.61 -4.07
C VAL A 105 0.25 -2.33 -5.37
N LEU A 106 -0.59 -3.28 -5.78
CA LEU A 106 -0.55 -3.98 -7.07
C LEU A 106 -1.88 -3.72 -7.77
N VAL A 107 -1.89 -2.86 -8.78
CA VAL A 107 -3.14 -2.36 -9.38
C VAL A 107 -3.85 -3.43 -10.20
N GLU A 108 -3.13 -4.24 -10.97
CA GLU A 108 -3.70 -5.31 -11.81
C GLU A 108 -3.97 -6.61 -11.02
N GLY A 109 -3.73 -6.59 -9.70
CA GLY A 109 -3.96 -7.73 -8.84
C GLY A 109 -2.97 -8.89 -9.07
N ILE A 110 -3.32 -10.06 -8.53
CA ILE A 110 -2.44 -11.25 -8.51
C ILE A 110 -3.06 -12.48 -9.21
N GLY A 111 -4.17 -12.31 -9.93
CA GLY A 111 -4.98 -13.42 -10.46
C GLY A 111 -4.20 -14.42 -11.30
N GLN A 112 -3.52 -13.96 -12.34
CA GLN A 112 -2.75 -14.84 -13.24
C GLN A 112 -1.63 -15.59 -12.52
N ILE A 113 -1.07 -14.97 -11.50
CA ILE A 113 0.04 -15.52 -10.73
C ILE A 113 -0.46 -16.59 -9.76
N ALA A 114 -1.60 -16.35 -9.15
CA ALA A 114 -2.28 -17.33 -8.28
C ALA A 114 -2.68 -18.58 -9.07
N ASP A 115 -3.22 -18.42 -10.29
CA ASP A 115 -3.56 -19.53 -11.19
C ASP A 115 -2.31 -20.33 -11.60
N GLU A 116 -1.19 -19.64 -11.88
CA GLU A 116 0.06 -20.30 -12.22
C GLU A 116 0.60 -21.10 -11.02
N PHE A 117 0.60 -20.51 -9.83
CA PHE A 117 0.99 -21.20 -8.60
C PHE A 117 0.13 -22.45 -8.34
N ALA A 118 -1.19 -22.31 -8.44
CA ALA A 118 -2.11 -23.43 -8.23
C ALA A 118 -1.85 -24.59 -9.22
N ARG A 119 -1.49 -24.28 -10.48
CA ARG A 119 -1.21 -25.27 -11.52
C ARG A 119 0.16 -25.94 -11.38
N LEU A 120 1.21 -25.19 -11.05
CA LEU A 120 2.58 -25.69 -10.97
C LEU A 120 2.96 -26.17 -9.57
N ARG A 121 2.38 -25.56 -8.56
CA ARG A 121 2.59 -25.80 -7.13
C ARG A 121 4.08 -25.97 -6.76
N PRO A 122 4.96 -24.99 -7.12
CA PRO A 122 6.34 -25.02 -6.65
C PRO A 122 6.39 -24.88 -5.13
N SER A 123 7.54 -25.19 -4.51
CA SER A 123 7.73 -25.00 -3.06
C SER A 123 7.57 -23.55 -2.64
N ALA A 124 8.00 -22.62 -3.52
CA ALA A 124 7.74 -21.20 -3.43
C ALA A 124 7.66 -20.56 -4.81
N GLN A 125 6.83 -19.52 -4.94
CA GLN A 125 6.81 -18.63 -6.10
C GLN A 125 6.90 -17.19 -5.62
N VAL A 126 7.90 -16.46 -6.08
CA VAL A 126 8.15 -15.07 -5.72
C VAL A 126 7.81 -14.14 -6.87
N LEU A 127 7.20 -13.02 -6.59
CA LEU A 127 7.03 -11.97 -7.57
C LEU A 127 8.29 -11.12 -7.63
N VAL A 128 8.70 -10.79 -8.84
CA VAL A 128 9.85 -9.92 -9.07
C VAL A 128 9.51 -8.81 -10.06
N ASP A 129 10.19 -7.68 -9.89
CA ASP A 129 10.15 -6.58 -10.85
C ASP A 129 11.55 -6.03 -11.07
N LYS A 130 11.76 -5.34 -12.19
CA LYS A 130 13.02 -4.66 -12.49
C LYS A 130 13.06 -3.32 -11.80
N VAL A 131 14.13 -3.10 -11.05
CA VAL A 131 14.34 -1.85 -10.29
C VAL A 131 15.64 -1.17 -10.70
N GLU A 132 15.71 0.14 -10.53
CA GLU A 132 16.91 0.94 -10.82
C GLU A 132 18.03 0.65 -9.82
N ASP A 133 17.69 0.51 -8.54
CA ASP A 133 18.66 0.19 -7.47
C ASP A 133 18.31 -1.10 -6.73
N PRO A 134 18.81 -2.26 -7.20
CA PRO A 134 18.53 -3.55 -6.58
C PRO A 134 19.08 -3.70 -5.14
N ARG A 135 20.02 -2.84 -4.72
CA ARG A 135 20.64 -2.90 -3.39
C ARG A 135 19.65 -2.64 -2.25
N LEU A 136 18.48 -2.10 -2.58
CA LEU A 136 17.43 -1.77 -1.61
C LEU A 136 16.46 -2.92 -1.33
N TYR A 137 16.64 -4.07 -2.02
CA TYR A 137 15.69 -5.17 -2.02
C TYR A 137 16.37 -6.53 -1.87
N GLY A 138 15.60 -7.55 -1.60
CA GLY A 138 16.01 -8.91 -1.86
C GLY A 138 16.05 -9.15 -3.39
N VAL A 139 17.17 -9.65 -3.91
CA VAL A 139 17.42 -9.82 -5.34
C VAL A 139 17.43 -11.28 -5.74
N ALA A 140 16.73 -11.62 -6.82
CA ALA A 140 16.69 -12.95 -7.38
C ALA A 140 17.55 -13.09 -8.65
N GLU A 141 18.34 -14.15 -8.73
CA GLU A 141 18.97 -14.64 -9.95
C GLU A 141 18.15 -15.85 -10.46
N VAL A 142 17.81 -15.87 -11.75
CA VAL A 142 16.94 -16.89 -12.35
C VAL A 142 17.59 -17.53 -13.56
N ASP A 143 17.21 -18.77 -13.85
CA ASP A 143 17.54 -19.46 -15.11
C ASP A 143 16.56 -19.15 -16.24
N GLU A 144 16.82 -19.72 -17.43
CA GLU A 144 15.96 -19.56 -18.63
C GLU A 144 14.52 -20.08 -18.43
N ASN A 145 14.27 -20.91 -17.42
CA ASN A 145 12.96 -21.47 -17.09
C ASN A 145 12.27 -20.74 -15.92
N SER A 146 12.77 -19.55 -15.55
CA SER A 146 12.30 -18.76 -14.43
C SER A 146 12.44 -19.46 -13.06
N ARG A 147 13.33 -20.47 -12.94
CA ARG A 147 13.70 -21.03 -11.65
C ARG A 147 14.71 -20.12 -10.97
N VAL A 148 14.50 -19.92 -9.71
CA VAL A 148 15.44 -19.16 -8.86
C VAL A 148 16.69 -20.02 -8.62
N THR A 149 17.84 -19.47 -8.97
CA THR A 149 19.15 -20.09 -8.76
C THR A 149 19.88 -19.52 -7.55
N ARG A 150 19.57 -18.27 -7.20
CA ARG A 150 20.15 -17.57 -6.06
C ARG A 150 19.26 -16.42 -5.58
N LEU A 151 19.28 -16.18 -4.28
CA LEU A 151 18.62 -15.05 -3.61
C LEU A 151 19.57 -14.42 -2.62
N ILE A 152 19.62 -13.09 -2.61
CA ILE A 152 20.43 -12.32 -1.68
C ILE A 152 19.63 -11.10 -1.17
N GLU A 153 19.58 -10.94 0.14
CA GLU A 153 19.00 -9.76 0.77
C GLU A 153 20.00 -8.59 0.73
N HIS A 154 19.55 -7.43 0.24
CA HIS A 154 20.32 -6.19 0.15
C HIS A 154 21.78 -6.37 -0.36
N PRO A 155 22.00 -6.94 -1.56
CA PRO A 155 23.34 -7.23 -2.04
C PRO A 155 24.13 -5.94 -2.28
N GLN A 156 25.38 -5.89 -1.82
CA GLN A 156 26.28 -4.75 -2.11
C GLN A 156 26.63 -4.67 -3.59
N GLU A 157 26.80 -5.84 -4.22
CA GLU A 157 27.12 -5.99 -5.65
C GLU A 157 26.07 -6.92 -6.30
N PRO A 158 24.90 -6.35 -6.71
CA PRO A 158 23.84 -7.14 -7.32
C PRO A 158 24.25 -7.66 -8.71
N ARG A 159 23.93 -8.93 -8.98
CA ARG A 159 24.16 -9.56 -10.30
C ARG A 159 22.91 -9.59 -11.16
N SER A 160 21.79 -9.17 -10.61
CA SER A 160 20.48 -9.11 -11.25
C SER A 160 19.79 -7.81 -10.87
N ASP A 161 18.91 -7.30 -11.73
CA ASP A 161 18.03 -6.17 -11.47
C ASP A 161 16.62 -6.62 -11.01
N LEU A 162 16.43 -7.94 -10.78
CA LEU A 162 15.15 -8.51 -10.36
C LEU A 162 15.00 -8.44 -8.84
N ALA A 163 14.33 -7.39 -8.39
CA ALA A 163 13.94 -7.22 -6.99
C ALA A 163 12.71 -8.08 -6.66
N MET A 164 12.71 -8.75 -5.51
CA MET A 164 11.51 -9.38 -4.98
C MET A 164 10.55 -8.30 -4.50
N ILE A 165 9.33 -8.35 -5.00
CA ILE A 165 8.25 -7.47 -4.58
C ILE A 165 7.36 -8.18 -3.54
N GLY A 166 6.60 -7.42 -2.77
CA GLY A 166 5.95 -7.83 -1.54
C GLY A 166 4.89 -8.94 -1.59
N VAL A 167 4.94 -9.84 -2.60
CA VAL A 167 3.99 -10.96 -2.73
C VAL A 167 4.72 -12.28 -2.98
N TYR A 168 4.42 -13.28 -2.17
CA TYR A 168 5.05 -14.59 -2.18
C TYR A 168 4.01 -15.68 -2.03
N PHE A 169 4.09 -16.74 -2.83
CA PHE A 169 3.25 -17.92 -2.69
C PHE A 169 4.08 -19.07 -2.14
N PHE A 170 3.56 -19.77 -1.17
CA PHE A 170 4.26 -20.84 -0.46
C PHE A 170 3.43 -22.10 -0.36
N THR A 171 4.10 -23.24 -0.48
CA THR A 171 3.62 -24.50 0.09
C THR A 171 4.12 -24.66 1.53
N PRO A 172 3.63 -25.64 2.32
CA PRO A 172 4.13 -25.88 3.68
C PRO A 172 5.64 -26.14 3.78
N ALA A 173 6.34 -26.38 2.66
CA ALA A 173 7.79 -26.55 2.63
C ALA A 173 8.55 -25.37 3.22
N ILE A 174 7.99 -24.14 3.16
CA ILE A 174 8.60 -22.93 3.71
C ILE A 174 8.79 -23.01 5.23
N HIS A 175 7.92 -23.72 5.96
CA HIS A 175 8.02 -23.83 7.41
C HIS A 175 9.33 -24.50 7.85
N THR A 176 9.76 -25.53 7.12
CA THR A 176 11.05 -26.19 7.40
C THR A 176 12.22 -25.23 7.16
N ALA A 177 12.15 -24.43 6.08
CA ALA A 177 13.19 -23.46 5.78
C ALA A 177 13.25 -22.35 6.85
N VAL A 178 12.09 -21.80 7.25
CA VAL A 178 12.00 -20.77 8.30
C VAL A 178 12.55 -21.26 9.64
N ASP A 179 12.35 -22.54 9.98
CA ASP A 179 12.87 -23.13 11.21
C ASP A 179 14.38 -23.41 11.15
N ALA A 180 14.96 -23.52 9.95
CA ALA A 180 16.34 -23.88 9.72
C ALA A 180 17.28 -22.67 9.57
N ILE A 181 16.79 -21.46 9.34
CA ILE A 181 17.60 -20.25 9.20
C ILE A 181 17.93 -19.62 10.55
N GLU A 182 19.03 -18.89 10.57
CA GLU A 182 19.46 -18.06 11.69
C GLU A 182 19.24 -16.57 11.35
N PRO A 183 19.22 -15.66 12.36
CA PRO A 183 19.14 -14.23 12.08
C PRO A 183 20.30 -13.76 11.22
N SER A 184 20.00 -12.87 10.26
CA SER A 184 20.99 -12.22 9.41
C SER A 184 21.91 -11.28 10.22
N TRP A 185 22.88 -10.67 9.55
CA TRP A 185 23.72 -9.62 10.14
C TRP A 185 22.91 -8.39 10.65
N ARG A 186 21.67 -8.23 10.18
CA ARG A 186 20.70 -7.22 10.65
C ARG A 186 19.99 -7.63 11.95
N GLY A 187 20.14 -8.88 12.37
CA GLY A 187 19.41 -9.47 13.50
C GLY A 187 17.99 -9.92 13.16
N GLU A 188 17.68 -10.01 11.86
CA GLU A 188 16.35 -10.38 11.36
C GLU A 188 16.36 -11.78 10.72
N PHE A 189 15.26 -12.52 10.86
CA PHE A 189 15.00 -13.74 10.10
C PHE A 189 14.45 -13.33 8.73
N GLU A 190 15.34 -13.31 7.73
CA GLU A 190 15.01 -12.86 6.39
C GLU A 190 14.21 -13.92 5.62
N ILE A 191 13.16 -13.49 4.95
CA ILE A 191 12.43 -14.41 4.05
C ILE A 191 13.30 -14.84 2.87
N THR A 192 14.21 -13.99 2.44
CA THR A 192 15.20 -14.24 1.39
C THR A 192 16.11 -15.41 1.76
N ASP A 193 16.54 -15.50 3.04
CA ASP A 193 17.38 -16.60 3.51
C ASP A 193 16.59 -17.93 3.56
N ALA A 194 15.31 -17.88 3.96
CA ALA A 194 14.45 -19.07 3.93
C ALA A 194 14.22 -19.57 2.49
N LEU A 195 14.00 -18.65 1.55
CA LEU A 195 13.91 -18.99 0.13
C LEU A 195 15.23 -19.55 -0.41
N GLN A 196 16.37 -18.94 -0.05
CA GLN A 196 17.70 -19.43 -0.43
C GLN A 196 17.94 -20.82 0.16
N TRP A 197 17.47 -21.08 1.37
CA TRP A 197 17.52 -22.43 1.96
C TRP A 197 16.75 -23.45 1.11
N LEU A 198 15.56 -23.11 0.64
CA LEU A 198 14.79 -23.98 -0.27
C LEU A 198 15.57 -24.27 -1.58
N VAL A 199 16.17 -23.24 -2.18
CA VAL A 199 16.99 -23.38 -3.39
C VAL A 199 18.17 -24.35 -3.16
N THR A 200 18.91 -24.17 -2.06
CA THR A 200 20.07 -25.03 -1.75
C THR A 200 19.70 -26.47 -1.41
N HIS A 201 18.42 -26.72 -1.03
CA HIS A 201 17.89 -28.05 -0.77
C HIS A 201 17.08 -28.61 -1.97
N GLU A 202 17.40 -28.11 -3.17
CA GLU A 202 16.85 -28.59 -4.45
C GLU A 202 15.31 -28.54 -4.55
N ARG A 203 14.68 -27.61 -3.78
CA ARG A 203 13.25 -27.36 -3.88
C ARG A 203 12.96 -26.47 -5.09
N ASP A 204 11.79 -26.67 -5.72
CA ASP A 204 11.35 -25.83 -6.84
C ASP A 204 10.94 -24.43 -6.31
N VAL A 205 11.79 -23.44 -6.54
CA VAL A 205 11.52 -22.02 -6.26
C VAL A 205 11.49 -21.28 -7.58
N ARG A 206 10.41 -20.56 -7.85
CA ARG A 206 10.20 -19.87 -9.11
C ARG A 206 10.03 -18.38 -8.93
N ALA A 207 10.53 -17.60 -9.86
CA ALA A 207 10.26 -16.18 -9.96
C ALA A 207 9.24 -15.91 -11.08
N ARG A 208 8.31 -15.00 -10.81
CA ARG A 208 7.37 -14.51 -11.80
C ARG A 208 7.49 -13.00 -11.92
N MET A 209 7.81 -12.52 -13.13
CA MET A 209 7.81 -11.08 -13.43
C MET A 209 6.39 -10.54 -13.25
N TYR A 210 6.24 -9.49 -12.46
CA TYR A 210 5.02 -8.72 -12.39
C TYR A 210 5.01 -7.75 -13.58
N SER A 211 3.91 -7.66 -14.28
CA SER A 211 3.77 -6.81 -15.48
C SER A 211 2.83 -5.62 -15.29
N GLY A 212 2.33 -5.44 -14.08
CA GLY A 212 1.45 -4.33 -13.70
C GLY A 212 2.18 -3.24 -12.94
N PHE A 213 1.41 -2.25 -12.48
CA PHE A 213 1.92 -1.23 -11.59
C PHE A 213 2.11 -1.80 -10.18
N TRP A 214 3.32 -1.68 -9.66
CA TRP A 214 3.68 -2.03 -8.30
C TRP A 214 4.44 -0.89 -7.62
N LYS A 215 4.07 -0.61 -6.37
CA LYS A 215 4.82 0.26 -5.44
C LYS A 215 4.63 -0.19 -4.00
N ASP A 216 5.68 -0.05 -3.20
CA ASP A 216 5.50 0.04 -1.76
C ASP A 216 5.15 1.49 -1.37
N THR A 217 4.43 1.66 -0.26
CA THR A 217 4.00 2.99 0.22
C THR A 217 4.91 3.53 1.31
N GLY A 218 6.21 3.24 1.20
CA GLY A 218 7.22 3.62 2.19
C GLY A 218 7.54 5.12 2.23
N LYS A 219 7.35 5.82 1.10
CA LYS A 219 7.63 7.26 0.95
C LYS A 219 6.37 8.00 0.47
N VAL A 220 6.32 9.31 0.76
CA VAL A 220 5.20 10.17 0.31
C VAL A 220 5.08 10.21 -1.20
N GLU A 221 6.20 10.27 -1.89
CA GLU A 221 6.27 10.29 -3.35
C GLU A 221 5.64 9.03 -3.95
N ASP A 222 5.91 7.84 -3.36
CA ASP A 222 5.33 6.56 -3.79
C ASP A 222 3.82 6.52 -3.51
N VAL A 223 3.36 7.07 -2.37
CA VAL A 223 1.93 7.21 -2.04
C VAL A 223 1.21 8.09 -3.07
N LEU A 224 1.81 9.22 -3.48
CA LEU A 224 1.25 10.10 -4.49
C LEU A 224 1.24 9.45 -5.89
N GLU A 225 2.27 8.69 -6.23
CA GLU A 225 2.33 7.94 -7.49
C GLU A 225 1.23 6.86 -7.53
N CYS A 226 1.04 6.11 -6.44
CA CYS A 226 -0.07 5.17 -6.31
C CYS A 226 -1.44 5.85 -6.46
N ASN A 227 -1.60 7.05 -5.87
CA ASN A 227 -2.84 7.81 -5.99
C ASN A 227 -3.14 8.19 -7.44
N ARG A 228 -2.14 8.65 -8.20
CA ARG A 228 -2.29 8.96 -9.62
C ARG A 228 -2.73 7.72 -10.40
N GLU A 229 -2.04 6.60 -10.21
CA GLU A 229 -2.30 5.36 -10.92
C GLU A 229 -3.72 4.83 -10.65
N LEU A 230 -4.12 4.78 -9.40
CA LEU A 230 -5.46 4.32 -9.02
C LEU A 230 -6.55 5.25 -9.56
N LEU A 231 -6.32 6.57 -9.54
CA LEU A 231 -7.25 7.55 -10.08
C LEU A 231 -7.38 7.47 -11.60
N MET A 232 -6.37 7.04 -12.36
CA MET A 232 -6.49 6.83 -13.82
C MET A 232 -7.54 5.78 -14.18
N GLY A 233 -7.80 4.82 -13.31
CA GLY A 233 -8.86 3.82 -13.46
C GLY A 233 -10.25 4.30 -13.02
N LEU A 234 -10.37 5.52 -12.47
CA LEU A 234 -11.61 6.05 -11.93
C LEU A 234 -12.68 6.18 -13.01
N ARG A 235 -13.94 6.00 -12.61
CA ARG A 235 -15.12 6.35 -13.39
C ARG A 235 -15.91 7.40 -12.65
N GLY A 236 -16.33 8.46 -13.34
CA GLY A 236 -17.10 9.52 -12.72
C GLY A 236 -18.40 9.01 -12.11
N ASP A 237 -18.69 9.44 -10.87
CA ASP A 237 -19.96 9.13 -10.16
C ASP A 237 -20.29 10.32 -9.23
N ILE A 238 -21.54 10.81 -9.33
CA ILE A 238 -21.98 12.00 -8.61
C ILE A 238 -23.16 11.60 -7.71
N GLN A 239 -22.87 11.40 -6.43
CA GLN A 239 -23.85 11.10 -5.38
C GLN A 239 -24.10 12.33 -4.49
N GLY A 240 -23.16 13.27 -4.44
CA GLY A 240 -23.26 14.52 -3.71
C GLY A 240 -24.00 15.62 -4.46
N ILE A 241 -23.88 16.85 -3.97
CA ILE A 241 -24.55 18.03 -4.55
C ILE A 241 -23.50 18.91 -5.26
N VAL A 242 -23.77 19.19 -6.53
CA VAL A 242 -22.97 20.14 -7.34
C VAL A 242 -23.91 21.25 -7.80
N ASP A 243 -23.59 22.50 -7.50
CA ASP A 243 -24.42 23.63 -7.91
C ASP A 243 -24.26 23.98 -9.41
N ASP A 244 -25.18 24.83 -9.91
CA ASP A 244 -25.20 25.22 -11.34
C ASP A 244 -24.05 26.14 -11.75
N GLU A 245 -23.33 26.74 -10.80
CA GLU A 245 -22.17 27.60 -11.04
C GLU A 245 -20.86 26.80 -11.07
N SER A 246 -20.88 25.55 -10.63
CA SER A 246 -19.72 24.67 -10.61
C SER A 246 -19.54 23.92 -11.93
N ARG A 247 -18.29 23.51 -12.19
CA ARG A 247 -17.91 22.73 -13.37
C ARG A 247 -17.16 21.49 -12.99
N LEU A 248 -17.59 20.33 -13.51
CA LEU A 248 -16.87 19.08 -13.45
C LEU A 248 -16.34 18.73 -14.83
N ILE A 249 -15.05 18.40 -14.95
CA ILE A 249 -14.37 18.11 -16.21
C ILE A 249 -13.64 16.76 -16.07
N GLY A 250 -13.94 15.80 -16.94
CA GLY A 250 -13.38 14.45 -16.89
C GLY A 250 -14.03 13.56 -15.82
N ASP A 251 -13.31 12.51 -15.39
CA ASP A 251 -13.81 11.56 -14.42
C ASP A 251 -13.70 12.11 -13.00
N VAL A 252 -14.81 12.51 -12.42
CA VAL A 252 -14.91 13.06 -11.07
C VAL A 252 -15.89 12.23 -10.26
N VAL A 253 -15.48 11.81 -9.06
CA VAL A 253 -16.38 11.22 -8.07
C VAL A 253 -16.69 12.26 -7.01
N VAL A 254 -17.99 12.45 -6.74
CA VAL A 254 -18.50 13.27 -5.63
C VAL A 254 -19.36 12.38 -4.75
N GLU A 255 -18.83 11.99 -3.61
CA GLU A 255 -19.47 11.03 -2.72
C GLU A 255 -20.68 11.63 -1.99
N GLU A 256 -21.49 10.76 -1.36
CA GLU A 256 -22.71 11.14 -0.65
C GLU A 256 -22.46 12.21 0.41
N GLY A 257 -23.33 13.21 0.48
CA GLY A 257 -23.20 14.32 1.42
C GLY A 257 -22.14 15.38 1.07
N ALA A 258 -21.27 15.12 0.09
CA ALA A 258 -20.33 16.12 -0.39
C ALA A 258 -21.03 17.25 -1.14
N ARG A 259 -20.48 18.46 -1.07
CA ARG A 259 -21.05 19.66 -1.71
C ARG A 259 -19.96 20.41 -2.47
N VAL A 260 -20.21 20.66 -3.75
CA VAL A 260 -19.34 21.46 -4.63
C VAL A 260 -20.10 22.73 -5.00
N VAL A 261 -19.58 23.88 -4.59
CA VAL A 261 -20.25 25.19 -4.69
C VAL A 261 -19.33 26.20 -5.38
N ARG A 262 -19.77 26.81 -6.45
CA ARG A 262 -19.02 27.81 -7.23
C ARG A 262 -17.56 27.41 -7.51
N SER A 263 -17.34 26.15 -7.86
CA SER A 263 -16.03 25.53 -7.95
C SER A 263 -15.78 24.82 -9.27
N CYS A 264 -14.51 24.59 -9.59
CA CYS A 264 -14.12 23.83 -10.77
C CYS A 264 -13.33 22.60 -10.35
N ILE A 265 -13.82 21.39 -10.69
CA ILE A 265 -13.12 20.14 -10.43
C ILE A 265 -12.69 19.55 -11.77
N VAL A 266 -11.40 19.30 -11.91
CA VAL A 266 -10.78 18.64 -13.07
C VAL A 266 -10.34 17.23 -12.65
N GLY A 267 -10.96 16.23 -13.22
CA GLY A 267 -10.63 14.82 -12.95
C GLY A 267 -9.38 14.32 -13.70
N PRO A 268 -8.88 13.13 -13.35
CA PRO A 268 -9.49 12.25 -12.34
C PRO A 268 -9.36 12.81 -10.92
N ALA A 269 -10.46 12.86 -10.18
CA ALA A 269 -10.49 13.39 -8.82
C ALA A 269 -11.63 12.76 -7.99
N ILE A 270 -11.41 12.66 -6.67
CA ILE A 270 -12.44 12.21 -5.72
C ILE A 270 -12.68 13.31 -4.68
N ILE A 271 -13.95 13.62 -4.45
CA ILE A 271 -14.43 14.48 -3.35
C ILE A 271 -15.18 13.58 -2.38
N GLY A 272 -14.57 13.32 -1.24
CA GLY A 272 -15.06 12.39 -0.22
C GLY A 272 -16.34 12.83 0.47
N ALA A 273 -17.03 11.88 1.09
CA ALA A 273 -18.32 12.06 1.75
C ALA A 273 -18.32 13.22 2.75
N GLY A 274 -19.40 14.01 2.77
CA GLY A 274 -19.55 15.15 3.70
C GLY A 274 -18.64 16.35 3.43
N THR A 275 -17.74 16.28 2.46
CA THR A 275 -16.75 17.34 2.15
C THR A 275 -17.41 18.54 1.47
N LEU A 276 -17.02 19.74 1.89
CA LEU A 276 -17.37 21.01 1.24
C LEU A 276 -16.20 21.52 0.40
N VAL A 277 -16.43 21.72 -0.89
CA VAL A 277 -15.55 22.45 -1.81
C VAL A 277 -16.28 23.72 -2.26
N GLU A 278 -15.78 24.89 -1.89
CA GLU A 278 -16.41 26.16 -2.16
C GLU A 278 -15.41 27.18 -2.73
N GLU A 279 -15.78 27.88 -3.81
CA GLU A 279 -14.97 28.90 -4.49
C GLU A 279 -13.54 28.41 -4.80
N SER A 280 -13.41 27.14 -5.20
CA SER A 280 -12.12 26.46 -5.26
C SER A 280 -11.88 25.77 -6.60
N ILE A 281 -10.61 25.50 -6.88
CA ILE A 281 -10.20 24.72 -8.05
C ILE A 281 -9.50 23.46 -7.59
N ILE A 282 -10.06 22.29 -7.94
CA ILE A 282 -9.43 21.00 -7.70
C ILE A 282 -8.90 20.48 -9.03
N GLY A 283 -7.59 20.26 -9.09
CA GLY A 283 -6.90 19.74 -10.27
C GLY A 283 -6.93 18.23 -10.37
N PRO A 284 -6.42 17.66 -11.48
CA PRO A 284 -6.41 16.23 -11.69
C PRO A 284 -5.51 15.50 -10.66
N TYR A 285 -5.72 14.20 -10.55
CA TYR A 285 -5.00 13.29 -9.66
C TYR A 285 -5.11 13.65 -8.18
N THR A 286 -6.23 14.26 -7.80
CA THR A 286 -6.47 14.71 -6.43
C THR A 286 -7.53 13.86 -5.75
N SER A 287 -7.22 13.35 -4.56
CA SER A 287 -8.19 12.71 -3.68
C SER A 287 -8.37 13.54 -2.41
N ILE A 288 -9.61 13.96 -2.18
CA ILE A 288 -10.01 14.67 -0.96
C ILE A 288 -10.87 13.71 -0.15
N GLY A 289 -10.45 13.44 1.08
CA GLY A 289 -11.12 12.54 2.00
C GLY A 289 -12.46 13.08 2.51
N ALA A 290 -13.06 12.34 3.44
CA ALA A 290 -14.36 12.69 4.02
C ALA A 290 -14.26 13.88 4.99
N ASP A 291 -15.38 14.61 5.12
CA ASP A 291 -15.59 15.73 6.08
C ASP A 291 -14.54 16.86 5.97
N CYS A 292 -13.90 17.01 4.82
CA CYS A 292 -12.94 18.08 4.54
C CYS A 292 -13.64 19.41 4.22
N ARG A 293 -12.90 20.51 4.33
CA ARG A 293 -13.34 21.85 3.93
C ARG A 293 -12.26 22.49 3.06
N ILE A 294 -12.56 22.68 1.78
CA ILE A 294 -11.67 23.35 0.83
C ILE A 294 -12.38 24.62 0.37
N ILE A 295 -11.89 25.78 0.82
CA ILE A 295 -12.57 27.07 0.61
C ILE A 295 -11.56 28.06 0.03
N GLU A 296 -11.95 28.76 -1.06
CA GLU A 296 -11.13 29.78 -1.74
C GLU A 296 -9.70 29.27 -2.03
N SER A 297 -9.59 28.01 -2.48
CA SER A 297 -8.29 27.33 -2.54
C SER A 297 -8.08 26.56 -3.85
N GLY A 298 -6.79 26.28 -4.17
CA GLY A 298 -6.39 25.49 -5.32
C GLY A 298 -5.56 24.27 -4.87
N VAL A 299 -6.01 23.06 -5.20
CA VAL A 299 -5.33 21.80 -4.87
C VAL A 299 -5.28 20.92 -6.12
N ALA A 300 -4.10 20.43 -6.47
CA ALA A 300 -3.91 19.50 -7.59
C ALA A 300 -2.91 18.41 -7.23
N ASP A 301 -3.02 17.25 -7.89
CA ASP A 301 -2.04 16.15 -7.78
C ASP A 301 -1.68 15.83 -6.32
N SER A 302 -2.68 15.77 -5.44
CA SER A 302 -2.50 15.75 -3.99
C SER A 302 -3.50 14.84 -3.30
N ILE A 303 -3.15 14.43 -2.09
CA ILE A 303 -4.02 13.71 -1.17
C ILE A 303 -4.34 14.60 0.02
N VAL A 304 -5.62 14.81 0.29
CA VAL A 304 -6.11 15.50 1.49
C VAL A 304 -6.86 14.50 2.35
N LEU A 305 -6.32 14.17 3.51
CA LEU A 305 -6.92 13.17 4.39
C LEU A 305 -8.12 13.74 5.15
N ASN A 306 -8.96 12.83 5.67
CA ASN A 306 -10.24 13.15 6.31
C ASN A 306 -10.17 14.28 7.36
N GLU A 307 -11.23 15.07 7.43
CA GLU A 307 -11.42 16.15 8.40
C GLU A 307 -10.38 17.30 8.26
N ALA A 308 -9.59 17.31 7.18
CA ALA A 308 -8.65 18.41 6.95
C ALA A 308 -9.36 19.67 6.41
N SER A 309 -8.74 20.83 6.62
CA SER A 309 -9.25 22.10 6.10
C SER A 309 -8.17 22.90 5.41
N VAL A 310 -8.50 23.41 4.21
CA VAL A 310 -7.65 24.29 3.41
C VAL A 310 -8.43 25.56 3.11
N HIS A 311 -7.91 26.70 3.52
CA HIS A 311 -8.58 27.98 3.39
C HIS A 311 -7.68 29.03 2.80
N ASN A 312 -8.12 29.65 1.70
CA ASN A 312 -7.48 30.78 1.06
C ASN A 312 -6.00 30.54 0.72
N VAL A 313 -5.74 29.33 0.15
CA VAL A 313 -4.41 28.93 -0.33
C VAL A 313 -4.53 28.43 -1.76
N SER A 314 -3.80 29.05 -2.67
CA SER A 314 -3.70 28.60 -4.06
C SER A 314 -2.38 27.86 -4.32
N GLY A 315 -2.38 26.95 -5.31
CA GLY A 315 -1.16 26.32 -5.79
C GLY A 315 -0.62 25.20 -4.88
N ILE A 316 -1.48 24.49 -4.14
CA ILE A 316 -1.08 23.25 -3.47
C ILE A 316 -0.98 22.17 -4.53
N GLU A 317 0.23 21.65 -4.73
CA GLU A 317 0.51 20.59 -5.69
C GLU A 317 1.43 19.52 -5.06
N THR A 318 1.32 18.30 -5.55
CA THR A 318 2.18 17.15 -5.18
C THR A 318 2.35 17.03 -3.67
N SER A 319 1.22 17.12 -2.95
CA SER A 319 1.21 17.26 -1.50
C SER A 319 0.33 16.20 -0.83
N LEU A 320 0.71 15.83 0.40
CA LEU A 320 -0.13 15.03 1.27
C LEU A 320 -0.46 15.84 2.53
N ILE A 321 -1.75 16.14 2.72
CA ILE A 321 -2.28 16.90 3.86
C ILE A 321 -2.89 15.90 4.84
N GLY A 322 -2.34 15.86 6.06
CA GLY A 322 -2.71 14.90 7.09
C GLY A 322 -4.14 15.08 7.62
N ARG A 323 -4.64 14.05 8.29
CA ARG A 323 -5.97 14.04 8.91
C ARG A 323 -6.10 15.18 9.93
N ARG A 324 -7.22 15.93 9.89
CA ARG A 324 -7.50 17.09 10.74
C ARG A 324 -6.50 18.24 10.62
N ALA A 325 -5.63 18.19 9.61
CA ALA A 325 -4.69 19.28 9.38
C ALA A 325 -5.43 20.56 8.95
N ARG A 326 -4.84 21.70 9.27
CA ARG A 326 -5.34 23.01 8.86
C ARG A 326 -4.28 23.75 8.10
N VAL A 327 -4.57 24.05 6.84
CA VAL A 327 -3.72 24.81 5.95
C VAL A 327 -4.44 26.13 5.64
N GLY A 328 -3.79 27.23 5.83
CA GLY A 328 -4.40 28.53 5.58
C GLY A 328 -3.37 29.61 5.32
N SER A 329 -3.73 30.58 4.49
CA SER A 329 -2.95 31.78 4.27
C SER A 329 -3.14 32.76 5.43
N ALA A 330 -2.05 33.28 5.97
CA ALA A 330 -2.05 34.30 7.00
C ALA A 330 -1.09 35.44 6.62
N ARG A 331 -1.40 36.67 7.07
CA ARG A 331 -0.51 37.84 6.85
C ARG A 331 0.84 37.70 7.57
N GLN A 332 0.93 36.80 8.55
CA GLN A 332 2.17 36.47 9.26
C GLN A 332 2.26 34.94 9.34
N HIS A 333 3.37 34.40 8.92
CA HIS A 333 3.62 32.96 8.95
C HIS A 333 4.12 32.56 10.37
N ARG A 334 3.44 31.62 11.01
CA ARG A 334 3.95 30.91 12.17
C ARG A 334 4.26 29.47 11.73
N LEU A 335 5.53 29.15 11.64
CA LEU A 335 5.98 27.84 11.22
C LEU A 335 6.40 27.03 12.45
N VAL A 336 5.92 25.78 12.52
CA VAL A 336 6.48 24.75 13.39
C VAL A 336 6.94 23.65 12.44
N VAL A 337 8.24 23.55 12.25
CA VAL A 337 8.86 22.67 11.24
C VAL A 337 9.59 21.58 11.97
N GLY A 338 9.32 20.33 11.63
CA GLY A 338 10.02 19.17 12.18
C GLY A 338 11.42 18.98 11.59
N ASP A 339 12.18 18.07 12.17
CA ASP A 339 13.55 17.77 11.73
C ASP A 339 13.57 17.28 10.27
N GLY A 340 14.47 17.86 9.47
CA GLY A 340 14.66 17.50 8.06
C GLY A 340 13.56 17.99 7.09
N ALA A 341 12.58 18.77 7.55
CA ALA A 341 11.56 19.34 6.67
C ALA A 341 12.10 20.54 5.90
N HIS A 342 11.72 20.61 4.62
CA HIS A 342 11.95 21.77 3.76
C HIS A 342 10.64 22.52 3.58
N VAL A 343 10.66 23.83 3.77
CA VAL A 343 9.46 24.68 3.63
C VAL A 343 9.80 25.91 2.82
N ASP A 344 9.20 26.03 1.64
CA ASP A 344 9.23 27.24 0.84
C ASP A 344 8.01 28.09 1.17
N VAL A 345 8.24 29.33 1.56
CA VAL A 345 7.18 30.30 1.84
C VAL A 345 7.20 31.34 0.74
N ALA A 346 6.14 31.40 -0.06
CA ALA A 346 5.98 32.44 -1.06
C ALA A 346 5.83 33.81 -0.38
N ALA A 347 6.54 34.81 -0.90
CA ALA A 347 6.55 36.20 -0.41
C ALA A 347 5.26 36.96 -0.78
#